data_f2223345789dd6550057bed0d7284fc8
#
_entry.id   f2223345789dd6550057bed0d7284fc8
#
_cell.length_a   1.000
_cell.length_b   1.000
_cell.length_c   1.000
_cell.angle_alpha   90.00
_cell.angle_beta   90.00
_cell.angle_gamma   90.00
#
_symmetry.space_group_name_H-M   'P 1'
#
loop_
_entity.id
_entity.type
_entity.pdbx_description
1 polymer ?
#
loop_
_entity_poly.entity_id
_entity_poly.type
_entity_poly.pdbx_seq_one_letter_code
_entity_poly.pdbx_strand_id
1 'polypeptide(L)'
;MACDLRPFRDYDEHDVINLFALNEAAGVGVTKGHLVTHDSALPGWLNASGAANTHPDMLGAPGASFSNTVSESYGVASRVALSASGSTAIGMMLYDVKETDENGEKLVFNPRKAAEMEVALSGQAVPILTRGIVLYSGSVLITNNPDAGAALYADNNGELTTTDGGGNVVGRTLGKKDSNGHVLVRINL
;
A
#
# COMPACT_ATOMS: atom_id res chain seq x y z
N MET A 1 -7.79 11.36 -6.19
CA MET A 1 -7.32 11.00 -7.56
C MET A 1 -6.47 9.76 -7.42
N ALA A 2 -6.70 8.71 -8.19
CA ALA A 2 -5.91 7.50 -8.07
C ALA A 2 -4.48 7.77 -8.56
N CYS A 3 -3.48 7.30 -7.80
CA CYS A 3 -2.11 7.29 -8.27
C CYS A 3 -1.99 6.22 -9.37
N ASP A 4 -1.28 6.52 -10.45
CA ASP A 4 -0.92 5.51 -11.44
C ASP A 4 0.53 5.10 -11.21
N LEU A 5 0.74 3.80 -10.97
CA LEU A 5 2.04 3.21 -10.76
C LEU A 5 2.26 2.16 -11.85
N ARG A 6 3.36 2.30 -12.57
CA ARG A 6 3.79 1.32 -13.57
C ARG A 6 5.17 0.80 -13.21
N PRO A 7 5.29 -0.50 -12.88
CA PRO A 7 6.59 -1.12 -12.70
C PRO A 7 7.43 -1.01 -13.98
N PHE A 8 8.68 -0.73 -13.83
CA PHE A 8 9.62 -0.64 -14.95
C PHE A 8 10.30 -1.99 -15.26
N ARG A 9 10.24 -2.92 -14.31
CA ARG A 9 10.74 -4.30 -14.41
C ARG A 9 9.95 -5.21 -13.49
N ASP A 10 10.09 -6.50 -13.66
CA ASP A 10 9.61 -7.47 -12.68
C ASP A 10 10.41 -7.35 -11.38
N TYR A 11 9.73 -7.55 -10.25
CA TYR A 11 10.31 -7.52 -8.92
C TYR A 11 10.37 -8.91 -8.35
N ASP A 12 11.42 -9.20 -7.59
CA ASP A 12 11.58 -10.44 -6.86
C ASP A 12 11.14 -10.31 -5.40
N GLU A 13 11.19 -11.40 -4.66
CA GLU A 13 10.81 -11.45 -3.25
C GLU A 13 11.68 -10.59 -2.31
N HIS A 14 12.85 -10.15 -2.76
CA HIS A 14 13.73 -9.27 -2.00
C HIS A 14 13.35 -7.79 -2.16
N ASP A 15 12.67 -7.47 -3.25
CA ASP A 15 12.20 -6.11 -3.53
C ASP A 15 10.76 -5.88 -3.04
N VAL A 16 9.99 -6.97 -2.83
CA VAL A 16 8.57 -6.93 -2.46
C VAL A 16 8.31 -7.72 -1.19
N ILE A 17 7.70 -7.06 -0.22
CA ILE A 17 7.19 -7.70 1.00
C ILE A 17 5.71 -8.04 0.79
N ASN A 18 5.35 -9.31 0.93
CA ASN A 18 3.97 -9.77 0.87
C ASN A 18 3.58 -10.44 2.20
N LEU A 19 3.66 -9.68 3.28
CA LEU A 19 3.54 -10.15 4.65
C LEU A 19 2.43 -9.42 5.43
N PHE A 20 2.21 -8.16 5.14
CA PHE A 20 1.33 -7.30 5.92
C PHE A 20 -0.06 -7.23 5.31
N ALA A 21 -1.08 -7.25 6.16
CA ALA A 21 -2.45 -7.00 5.74
C ALA A 21 -2.76 -5.51 5.74
N LEU A 22 -3.61 -5.09 4.81
CA LEU A 22 -4.18 -3.77 4.76
C LEU A 22 -5.69 -3.89 4.59
N ASN A 23 -6.43 -3.22 5.44
CA ASN A 23 -7.87 -3.11 5.27
C ASN A 23 -8.22 -1.87 4.45
N GLU A 24 -9.19 -2.02 3.56
CA GLU A 24 -9.85 -0.87 2.97
C GLU A 24 -10.60 -0.14 4.09
N ALA A 25 -10.06 0.98 4.54
CA ALA A 25 -10.72 1.79 5.55
C ALA A 25 -11.94 2.47 4.93
N ALA A 26 -13.05 2.52 5.65
CA ALA A 26 -14.25 3.18 5.19
C ALA A 26 -13.94 4.64 4.80
N GLY A 27 -14.07 4.96 3.53
CA GLY A 27 -13.89 6.29 2.99
C GLY A 27 -12.48 6.68 2.55
N VAL A 28 -11.49 5.82 2.71
CA VAL A 28 -10.12 6.04 2.23
C VAL A 28 -9.73 4.89 1.33
N GLY A 29 -9.87 5.08 0.04
CA GLY A 29 -9.40 4.10 -0.95
C GLY A 29 -7.88 4.03 -0.93
N VAL A 30 -7.36 2.83 -0.69
CA VAL A 30 -5.93 2.57 -0.83
C VAL A 30 -5.68 2.08 -2.25
N THR A 31 -4.95 2.86 -3.00
CA THR A 31 -4.62 2.55 -4.40
C THR A 31 -3.14 2.26 -4.56
N LYS A 32 -2.81 1.59 -5.65
CA LYS A 32 -1.42 1.39 -6.05
C LYS A 32 -0.66 2.72 -6.10
N GLY A 33 0.58 2.70 -5.65
CA GLY A 33 1.41 3.91 -5.56
C GLY A 33 1.31 4.66 -4.23
N HIS A 34 0.38 4.30 -3.34
CA HIS A 34 0.38 4.85 -2.00
C HIS A 34 1.48 4.23 -1.13
N LEU A 35 2.08 5.06 -0.29
CA LEU A 35 3.02 4.64 0.73
C LEU A 35 2.29 4.12 1.96
N VAL A 36 2.85 3.10 2.58
CA VAL A 36 2.31 2.50 3.79
C VAL A 36 3.33 2.52 4.93
N THR A 37 2.82 2.63 6.14
CA THR A 37 3.56 2.54 7.39
C THR A 37 3.05 1.36 8.20
N HIS A 38 3.88 0.89 9.14
CA HIS A 38 3.48 -0.16 10.06
C HIS A 38 2.39 0.34 11.01
N ASP A 39 1.29 -0.41 11.12
CA ASP A 39 0.24 -0.15 12.10
C ASP A 39 0.44 -1.04 13.33
N SER A 40 0.98 -0.44 14.38
CA SER A 40 1.21 -1.13 15.66
C SER A 40 -0.02 -1.17 16.56
N ALA A 41 -1.09 -0.46 16.22
CA ALA A 41 -2.28 -0.35 17.05
C ALA A 41 -3.12 -1.63 17.04
N LEU A 42 -3.01 -2.43 15.97
CA LEU A 42 -3.80 -3.64 15.79
C LEU A 42 -2.88 -4.83 15.52
N PRO A 43 -2.86 -5.84 16.40
CA PRO A 43 -2.08 -7.04 16.20
C PRO A 43 -2.73 -7.93 15.13
N GLY A 44 -1.89 -8.56 14.34
CA GLY A 44 -2.31 -9.64 13.45
C GLY A 44 -3.04 -9.23 12.18
N TRP A 45 -3.24 -10.19 11.31
CA TRP A 45 -3.88 -10.02 10.00
C TRP A 45 -5.35 -9.71 10.10
N LEU A 46 -6.04 -10.46 10.91
CA LEU A 46 -7.42 -10.22 11.20
C LEU A 46 -7.48 -9.91 12.67
N ASN A 47 -8.03 -8.81 12.93
CA ASN A 47 -8.16 -8.25 14.21
C ASN A 47 -8.42 -9.27 15.32
N ALA A 48 -7.38 -9.66 16.02
CA ALA A 48 -7.47 -10.56 17.17
C ALA A 48 -8.14 -9.90 18.39
N SER A 49 -8.28 -8.59 18.40
CA SER A 49 -8.80 -7.87 19.58
C SER A 49 -10.33 -7.77 19.65
N GLY A 50 -11.04 -8.28 18.66
CA GLY A 50 -12.49 -8.22 18.63
C GLY A 50 -13.11 -6.84 18.48
N ALA A 51 -12.31 -5.79 18.54
CA ALA A 51 -12.77 -4.44 18.31
C ALA A 51 -12.68 -4.13 16.80
N ALA A 52 -13.77 -3.89 16.17
CA ALA A 52 -13.86 -3.55 14.75
C ALA A 52 -13.34 -4.65 13.82
N ASN A 53 -13.89 -5.81 13.91
CA ASN A 53 -13.72 -6.78 12.84
C ASN A 53 -14.35 -6.23 11.57
N THR A 54 -13.52 -5.83 10.66
CA THR A 54 -13.93 -5.15 9.44
C THR A 54 -14.35 -6.11 8.33
N HIS A 55 -14.11 -7.42 8.50
CA HIS A 55 -14.40 -8.40 7.46
C HIS A 55 -15.12 -9.63 7.99
N PRO A 56 -16.42 -9.51 8.34
CA PRO A 56 -17.20 -10.66 8.84
C PRO A 56 -17.34 -11.79 7.82
N ASP A 57 -17.08 -11.50 6.55
CA ASP A 57 -17.22 -12.48 5.48
C ASP A 57 -15.93 -13.23 5.15
N MET A 58 -14.83 -12.83 5.75
CA MET A 58 -13.60 -13.57 5.62
C MET A 58 -13.56 -14.67 6.66
N LEU A 59 -13.82 -15.90 6.20
CA LEU A 59 -13.61 -17.19 6.87
C LEU A 59 -13.55 -17.14 8.40
N GLY A 60 -14.62 -16.82 9.06
CA GLY A 60 -14.72 -16.86 10.50
C GLY A 60 -15.75 -15.87 11.07
N ALA A 61 -16.21 -16.17 12.26
CA ALA A 61 -17.11 -15.27 12.97
C ALA A 61 -16.40 -13.95 13.33
N PRO A 62 -17.12 -12.83 13.41
CA PRO A 62 -16.59 -11.58 13.95
C PRO A 62 -15.91 -11.82 15.29
N GLY A 63 -14.66 -11.38 15.45
CA GLY A 63 -13.89 -11.62 16.65
C GLY A 63 -13.19 -12.98 16.74
N ALA A 64 -13.35 -13.84 15.76
CA ALA A 64 -12.54 -15.06 15.70
C ALA A 64 -11.08 -14.69 15.36
N SER A 65 -10.18 -15.24 16.12
CA SER A 65 -8.76 -15.20 15.81
C SER A 65 -8.54 -16.03 14.54
N PHE A 66 -8.08 -15.40 13.50
CA PHE A 66 -7.64 -16.13 12.32
C PHE A 66 -6.24 -16.63 12.58
N SER A 67 -6.16 -17.91 12.65
CA SER A 67 -4.90 -18.61 12.57
C SER A 67 -4.38 -18.50 11.15
N ASN A 68 -3.42 -17.62 10.93
CA ASN A 68 -2.60 -17.72 9.74
C ASN A 68 -1.14 -17.91 10.16
N THR A 69 -0.41 -18.59 9.31
CA THR A 69 0.97 -19.00 9.59
C THR A 69 1.89 -17.82 9.92
N VAL A 70 1.60 -16.65 9.41
CA VAL A 70 2.38 -15.44 9.67
C VAL A 70 2.08 -14.90 11.07
N SER A 71 0.82 -14.69 11.42
CA SER A 71 0.43 -14.19 12.75
C SER A 71 0.78 -15.16 13.85
N GLU A 72 0.73 -16.47 13.61
CA GLU A 72 1.10 -17.49 14.59
C GLU A 72 2.60 -17.64 14.75
N SER A 73 3.34 -17.55 13.67
CA SER A 73 4.79 -17.73 13.70
C SER A 73 5.54 -16.50 14.20
N TYR A 74 4.99 -15.31 13.98
CA TYR A 74 5.62 -14.06 14.38
C TYR A 74 4.67 -13.29 15.28
N GLY A 75 5.01 -13.17 16.55
CA GLY A 75 4.24 -12.43 17.55
C GLY A 75 4.26 -10.91 17.37
N VAL A 76 4.39 -10.44 16.12
CA VAL A 76 4.43 -9.04 15.76
C VAL A 76 3.14 -8.63 15.05
N ALA A 77 2.78 -7.37 15.15
CA ALA A 77 1.70 -6.80 14.36
C ALA A 77 2.02 -6.93 12.87
N SER A 78 1.10 -7.52 12.13
CA SER A 78 1.27 -7.79 10.70
C SER A 78 0.29 -6.97 9.85
N ARG A 79 0.07 -5.73 10.23
CA ARG A 79 -0.79 -4.78 9.52
C ARG A 79 -0.04 -3.51 9.16
N VAL A 80 -0.49 -2.93 8.06
CA VAL A 80 -0.03 -1.62 7.61
C VAL A 80 -1.23 -0.69 7.45
N ALA A 81 -0.95 0.59 7.56
CA ALA A 81 -1.87 1.68 7.29
C ALA A 81 -1.26 2.63 6.25
N LEU A 82 -2.08 3.51 5.69
CA LEU A 82 -1.56 4.59 4.85
C LEU A 82 -0.54 5.43 5.62
N SER A 83 0.55 5.73 4.97
CA SER A 83 1.57 6.62 5.49
C SER A 83 1.03 8.03 5.58
N ALA A 84 1.44 8.77 6.59
CA ALA A 84 1.17 10.20 6.72
C ALA A 84 2.49 10.99 6.75
N SER A 85 2.39 12.29 6.58
CA SER A 85 3.57 13.16 6.73
C SER A 85 4.21 12.97 8.10
N GLY A 86 5.53 12.81 8.13
CA GLY A 86 6.28 12.54 9.36
C GLY A 86 6.31 11.08 9.81
N SER A 87 5.54 10.18 9.20
CA SER A 87 5.60 8.76 9.52
C SER A 87 6.77 8.06 8.82
N THR A 88 7.16 6.90 9.36
CA THR A 88 8.17 6.04 8.74
C THR A 88 7.48 5.10 7.76
N ALA A 89 7.56 5.42 6.47
CA ALA A 89 7.07 4.54 5.43
C ALA A 89 7.94 3.28 5.32
N ILE A 90 7.31 2.13 5.09
CA ILE A 90 7.99 0.83 4.91
C ILE A 90 7.97 0.36 3.46
N GLY A 91 7.13 0.95 2.62
CA GLY A 91 7.08 0.63 1.20
C GLY A 91 5.90 1.27 0.50
N MET A 92 5.77 0.91 -0.77
CA MET A 92 4.75 1.43 -1.68
C MET A 92 3.84 0.29 -2.16
N MET A 93 2.54 0.52 -2.17
CA MET A 93 1.55 -0.44 -2.65
C MET A 93 1.68 -0.67 -4.15
N LEU A 94 1.75 -1.94 -4.57
CA LEU A 94 1.78 -2.33 -5.98
C LEU A 94 0.38 -2.51 -6.57
N TYR A 95 -0.62 -2.82 -5.76
CA TYR A 95 -2.01 -3.04 -6.18
C TYR A 95 -2.97 -2.18 -5.40
N ASP A 96 -4.12 -1.91 -6.01
CA ASP A 96 -5.27 -1.37 -5.29
C ASP A 96 -5.77 -2.39 -4.28
N VAL A 97 -6.30 -1.92 -3.16
CA VAL A 97 -6.96 -2.78 -2.17
C VAL A 97 -8.46 -2.58 -2.27
N LYS A 98 -9.19 -3.65 -2.50
CA LYS A 98 -10.66 -3.60 -2.64
C LYS A 98 -11.33 -4.78 -1.93
N GLU A 99 -12.51 -4.54 -1.41
CA GLU A 99 -13.39 -5.56 -0.85
C GLU A 99 -14.39 -6.06 -1.89
N THR A 100 -14.92 -5.15 -2.70
CA THR A 100 -15.96 -5.42 -3.68
C THR A 100 -15.54 -5.03 -5.09
N ASP A 101 -16.23 -5.59 -6.06
CA ASP A 101 -16.13 -5.18 -7.45
C ASP A 101 -17.03 -3.96 -7.76
N GLU A 102 -17.10 -3.59 -9.03
CA GLU A 102 -17.94 -2.48 -9.53
C GLU A 102 -19.45 -2.74 -9.41
N ASN A 103 -19.86 -3.99 -9.22
CA ASN A 103 -21.26 -4.39 -9.04
C ASN A 103 -21.62 -4.57 -7.56
N GLY A 104 -20.67 -4.39 -6.64
CA GLY A 104 -20.86 -4.61 -5.22
C GLY A 104 -20.73 -6.06 -4.77
N GLU A 105 -20.27 -6.95 -5.66
CA GLU A 105 -20.02 -8.35 -5.31
C GLU A 105 -18.68 -8.47 -4.57
N LYS A 106 -18.65 -9.32 -3.53
CA LYS A 106 -17.45 -9.49 -2.73
C LYS A 106 -16.39 -10.30 -3.49
N LEU A 107 -15.23 -9.71 -3.67
CA LEU A 107 -14.12 -10.29 -4.40
C LEU A 107 -13.53 -11.53 -3.72
N VAL A 108 -13.72 -11.69 -2.41
CA VAL A 108 -13.28 -12.88 -1.67
C VAL A 108 -13.92 -14.17 -2.22
N PHE A 109 -15.13 -14.08 -2.76
CA PHE A 109 -15.81 -15.23 -3.38
C PHE A 109 -15.49 -15.39 -4.86
N ASN A 110 -14.81 -14.40 -5.46
CA ASN A 110 -14.45 -14.43 -6.88
C ASN A 110 -12.96 -14.07 -7.10
N PRO A 111 -12.03 -14.94 -6.68
CA PRO A 111 -10.60 -14.67 -6.74
C PRO A 111 -10.09 -14.46 -8.18
N ARG A 112 -10.76 -15.07 -9.17
CA ARG A 112 -10.42 -14.85 -10.58
C ARG A 112 -10.67 -13.39 -10.99
N LYS A 113 -11.80 -12.83 -10.61
CA LYS A 113 -12.13 -11.44 -10.91
C LYS A 113 -11.19 -10.47 -10.17
N ALA A 114 -10.84 -10.77 -8.93
CA ALA A 114 -9.84 -9.99 -8.19
C ALA A 114 -8.47 -9.97 -8.93
N ALA A 115 -8.05 -11.11 -9.45
CA ALA A 115 -6.82 -11.21 -10.25
C ALA A 115 -6.92 -10.45 -11.58
N GLU A 116 -8.06 -10.53 -12.27
CA GLU A 116 -8.31 -9.79 -13.50
C GLU A 116 -8.34 -8.26 -13.28
N MET A 117 -8.78 -7.82 -12.12
CA MET A 117 -8.78 -6.41 -11.71
C MET A 117 -7.42 -5.93 -11.18
N GLU A 118 -6.46 -6.82 -11.01
CA GLU A 118 -5.15 -6.52 -10.39
C GLU A 118 -5.29 -5.86 -9.01
N VAL A 119 -6.16 -6.38 -8.18
CA VAL A 119 -6.41 -5.87 -6.83
C VAL A 119 -6.01 -6.88 -5.76
N ALA A 120 -5.50 -6.37 -4.64
CA ALA A 120 -5.36 -7.14 -3.41
C ALA A 120 -6.69 -7.11 -2.64
N LEU A 121 -7.04 -8.22 -2.01
CA LEU A 121 -8.24 -8.29 -1.20
C LEU A 121 -8.04 -7.56 0.12
N SER A 122 -9.00 -6.74 0.49
CA SER A 122 -9.01 -6.06 1.78
C SER A 122 -8.88 -7.06 2.94
N GLY A 123 -7.97 -6.78 3.87
CA GLY A 123 -7.67 -7.66 5.01
C GLY A 123 -6.76 -8.86 4.71
N GLN A 124 -6.31 -9.02 3.49
CA GLN A 124 -5.31 -10.03 3.09
C GLN A 124 -3.92 -9.40 2.98
N ALA A 125 -2.91 -10.26 2.78
CA ALA A 125 -1.56 -9.80 2.52
C ALA A 125 -1.50 -8.99 1.23
N VAL A 126 -0.86 -7.83 1.31
CA VAL A 126 -0.71 -6.90 0.20
C VAL A 126 0.76 -6.83 -0.25
N PRO A 127 1.02 -6.76 -1.55
CA PRO A 127 2.38 -6.62 -2.06
C PRO A 127 2.87 -5.18 -1.87
N ILE A 128 3.93 -5.04 -1.10
CA ILE A 128 4.55 -3.76 -0.73
C ILE A 128 5.94 -3.72 -1.35
N LEU A 129 6.16 -2.78 -2.26
CA LEU A 129 7.46 -2.54 -2.89
C LEU A 129 8.36 -1.78 -1.93
N THR A 130 9.49 -2.37 -1.58
CA THR A 130 10.53 -1.72 -0.75
C THR A 130 11.67 -1.15 -1.59
N ARG A 131 11.91 -1.75 -2.77
CA ARG A 131 13.00 -1.33 -3.63
C ARG A 131 12.63 -1.52 -5.10
N GLY A 132 12.76 -0.47 -5.89
CA GLY A 132 12.48 -0.56 -7.32
C GLY A 132 12.50 0.78 -8.03
N ILE A 133 12.29 0.73 -9.35
CA ILE A 133 12.14 1.90 -10.21
C ILE A 133 10.74 1.85 -10.80
N VAL A 134 9.97 2.91 -10.63
CA VAL A 134 8.58 3.01 -11.08
C VAL A 134 8.31 4.32 -11.79
N LEU A 135 7.37 4.29 -12.72
CA LEU A 135 6.74 5.51 -13.23
C LEU A 135 5.59 5.89 -12.31
N TYR A 136 5.62 7.11 -11.81
CA TYR A 136 4.69 7.59 -10.80
C TYR A 136 3.95 8.83 -11.27
N SER A 137 2.64 8.89 -11.03
CA SER A 137 1.77 9.99 -11.45
C SER A 137 0.88 10.55 -10.33
N GLY A 138 1.30 10.41 -9.08
CA GLY A 138 0.59 11.00 -7.93
C GLY A 138 0.48 12.51 -8.03
N SER A 139 -0.69 13.04 -7.69
CA SER A 139 -1.06 14.43 -7.92
C SER A 139 -0.15 15.43 -7.21
N VAL A 140 0.29 15.10 -6.01
CA VAL A 140 1.15 15.95 -5.18
C VAL A 140 2.54 16.10 -5.82
N LEU A 141 3.16 14.98 -6.21
CA LEU A 141 4.48 15.02 -6.82
C LEU A 141 4.47 15.73 -8.18
N ILE A 142 3.44 15.47 -8.98
CA ILE A 142 3.30 16.09 -10.32
C ILE A 142 3.14 17.61 -10.21
N THR A 143 2.37 18.07 -9.24
CA THR A 143 2.15 19.50 -9.00
C THR A 143 3.44 20.19 -8.57
N ASN A 144 4.25 19.54 -7.77
CA ASN A 144 5.55 20.08 -7.30
C ASN A 144 6.63 20.12 -8.39
N ASN A 145 6.41 19.44 -9.52
CA ASN A 145 7.32 19.38 -10.67
C ASN A 145 8.79 19.18 -10.23
N PRO A 146 9.14 18.05 -9.62
CA PRO A 146 10.42 17.86 -8.96
C PRO A 146 11.59 17.87 -9.94
N ASP A 147 12.73 18.33 -9.47
CA ASP A 147 13.99 18.18 -10.18
C ASP A 147 14.52 16.73 -10.07
N ALA A 148 15.38 16.34 -11.01
CA ALA A 148 16.07 15.05 -10.93
C ALA A 148 16.96 14.97 -9.68
N GLY A 149 16.90 13.86 -8.98
CA GLY A 149 17.65 13.61 -7.74
C GLY A 149 16.99 14.13 -6.47
N ALA A 150 15.82 14.78 -6.56
CA ALA A 150 15.09 15.24 -5.38
C ALA A 150 14.73 14.08 -4.45
N ALA A 151 14.89 14.27 -3.15
CA ALA A 151 14.44 13.30 -2.14
C ALA A 151 12.92 13.26 -2.08
N LEU A 152 12.38 12.07 -1.82
CA LEU A 152 10.95 11.80 -1.75
C LEU A 152 10.55 11.33 -0.36
N TYR A 153 9.42 11.83 0.10
CA TYR A 153 8.83 11.59 1.42
C TYR A 153 7.35 11.22 1.26
N ALA A 154 6.72 10.76 2.33
CA ALA A 154 5.28 10.58 2.39
C ALA A 154 4.57 11.90 2.70
N ASP A 155 3.45 12.15 2.02
CA ASP A 155 2.52 13.21 2.39
C ASP A 155 1.40 12.68 3.33
N ASN A 156 0.43 13.53 3.66
CA ASN A 156 -0.67 13.17 4.56
C ASN A 156 -1.68 12.16 3.97
N ASN A 157 -1.61 11.93 2.66
CA ASN A 157 -2.49 10.99 1.97
C ASN A 157 -1.76 9.71 1.51
N GLY A 158 -0.51 9.53 1.93
CA GLY A 158 0.32 8.42 1.48
C GLY A 158 0.87 8.60 0.06
N GLU A 159 0.73 9.76 -0.57
CA GLU A 159 1.35 10.05 -1.86
C GLU A 159 2.83 10.46 -1.68
N LEU A 160 3.61 10.34 -2.75
CA LEU A 160 4.97 10.85 -2.78
C LEU A 160 4.99 12.38 -2.87
N THR A 161 5.85 13.00 -2.07
CA THR A 161 6.09 14.45 -2.09
C THR A 161 7.58 14.75 -1.98
N THR A 162 7.99 15.93 -2.42
CA THR A 162 9.34 16.47 -2.19
C THR A 162 9.45 17.27 -0.90
N THR A 163 8.34 17.51 -0.22
CA THR A 163 8.31 18.25 1.04
C THR A 163 8.68 17.31 2.19
N ASP A 164 9.72 17.70 2.91
CA ASP A 164 10.13 16.97 4.11
C ASP A 164 9.15 17.26 5.25
N GLY A 165 8.43 16.23 5.66
CA GLY A 165 7.50 16.26 6.80
C GLY A 165 8.09 15.67 8.08
N GLY A 166 9.40 15.36 8.11
CA GLY A 166 10.07 14.73 9.24
C GLY A 166 10.04 13.21 9.24
N GLY A 167 9.51 12.59 8.18
CA GLY A 167 9.56 11.13 7.98
C GLY A 167 10.88 10.66 7.34
N ASN A 168 10.94 9.35 7.04
CA ASN A 168 12.11 8.82 6.33
C ASN A 168 12.08 9.19 4.83
N VAL A 169 13.27 9.24 4.24
CA VAL A 169 13.42 9.34 2.78
C VAL A 169 13.01 8.01 2.16
N VAL A 170 11.99 8.03 1.33
CA VAL A 170 11.42 6.84 0.66
C VAL A 170 12.20 6.51 -0.62
N GLY A 171 12.72 7.53 -1.27
CA GLY A 171 13.40 7.36 -2.54
C GLY A 171 13.87 8.67 -3.13
N ARG A 172 14.14 8.64 -4.44
CA ARG A 172 14.56 9.82 -5.20
C ARG A 172 13.95 9.83 -6.59
N THR A 173 13.71 11.01 -7.10
CA THR A 173 13.37 11.21 -8.52
C THR A 173 14.59 10.92 -9.40
N LEU A 174 14.37 10.26 -10.52
CA LEU A 174 15.43 10.01 -11.53
C LEU A 174 15.37 10.98 -12.70
N GLY A 175 14.27 11.71 -12.84
CA GLY A 175 14.05 12.66 -13.92
C GLY A 175 12.98 13.68 -13.57
N LYS A 176 12.80 14.64 -14.47
CA LYS A 176 11.69 15.58 -14.41
C LYS A 176 10.39 14.93 -14.92
N LYS A 177 9.29 15.58 -14.65
CA LYS A 177 7.98 15.20 -15.17
C LYS A 177 8.01 15.17 -16.71
N ASP A 178 7.48 14.09 -17.27
CA ASP A 178 7.31 13.94 -18.72
C ASP A 178 6.05 14.68 -19.23
N SER A 179 5.84 14.65 -20.56
CA SER A 179 4.68 15.27 -21.21
C SER A 179 3.33 14.64 -20.80
N ASN A 180 3.34 13.42 -20.30
CA ASN A 180 2.15 12.67 -19.86
C ASN A 180 1.86 12.84 -18.37
N GLY A 181 2.69 13.60 -17.65
CA GLY A 181 2.52 13.80 -16.22
C GLY A 181 3.10 12.68 -15.35
N HIS A 182 4.07 11.91 -15.86
CA HIS A 182 4.75 10.89 -15.07
C HIS A 182 6.14 11.35 -14.65
N VAL A 183 6.57 10.88 -13.49
CA VAL A 183 7.92 11.07 -12.96
C VAL A 183 8.53 9.70 -12.74
N LEU A 184 9.74 9.49 -13.24
CA LEU A 184 10.50 8.28 -12.95
C LEU A 184 11.11 8.41 -11.55
N VAL A 185 10.75 7.48 -10.66
CA VAL A 185 11.20 7.48 -9.27
C VAL A 185 11.90 6.16 -8.93
N ARG A 186 12.89 6.24 -8.07
CA ARG A 186 13.54 5.09 -7.46
C ARG A 186 13.14 5.03 -6.00
N ILE A 187 12.45 3.95 -5.62
CA ILE A 187 12.15 3.60 -4.23
C ILE A 187 13.33 2.82 -3.67
N ASN A 188 13.71 3.11 -2.45
CA ASN A 188 14.79 2.43 -1.75
C ASN A 188 14.63 2.64 -0.24
N LEU A 189 13.92 1.72 0.38
CA LEU A 189 13.62 1.64 1.81
C LEU A 189 14.38 0.51 2.48
#